data_0100c761774da6a27e9d6c6763c74b44
#
_entry.id   0100c761774da6a27e9d6c6763c74b44
#
_cell.length_a   1.000
_cell.length_b   1.000
_cell.length_c   1.000
_cell.angle_alpha   90.00
_cell.angle_beta   90.00
_cell.angle_gamma   90.00
#
_symmetry.space_group_name_H-M   'P 1'
#
loop_
_entity.id
_entity.type
_entity.pdbx_description
1 polymer ?
#
loop_
_entity_poly.entity_id
_entity_poly.type
_entity_poly.pdbx_seq_one_letter_code
_entity_poly.pdbx_strand_id
1 'polypeptide(L)'
;MTAAARNYLIVTAAYWGFTLTDGALRMLVLLHFFKLGYSPFTLAFLFLLYEAAGIVANLSGGWLAVRFGIPRMLMVGQFLQVAGLVMLSFVEPGWPVALAVAWVVTAQGIAGLAKDFTKTASKSAIKATSGEGAGQLFKLVAWFTGSKNAMKGLGFFGGGVLLEVVGFRGALWLLAALIGLVMVLAAVSLPRELGKASASRTVKELFAKSPGVNLLAAARVFLFGARDVWFVVGLPVFLYANGWRFAEVGAFLAAWTIAYGIVQALAPRLVRRSPDGLSREVPEARLWSLALVAVPLALAALLAIPDLPRPDLVLVAGLTLFGLPFAVNSSLHSYLILAYAGSEKAAEDVGFYYAANAAGRLAGTLLSGLLYQIAGIMGCLLGSAAMLAACWAITLMLPNGAATSANAPAPTSAGG
;
A
#
# COMPACT_ATOMS: atom_id res chain seq x y z
N MET A 1 -7.93 -0.48 32.14
CA MET A 1 -8.05 -0.34 30.67
C MET A 1 -9.53 -0.45 30.33
N THR A 2 -10.11 0.50 29.60
CA THR A 2 -11.51 0.44 29.17
C THR A 2 -11.76 -0.69 28.18
N ALA A 3 -13.00 -1.21 28.07
CA ALA A 3 -13.36 -2.23 27.10
C ALA A 3 -13.06 -1.79 25.65
N ALA A 4 -13.28 -0.51 25.33
CA ALA A 4 -12.94 0.08 24.03
C ALA A 4 -11.44 0.02 23.74
N ALA A 5 -10.59 0.41 24.69
CA ALA A 5 -9.13 0.35 24.54
C ALA A 5 -8.62 -1.10 24.36
N ARG A 6 -9.21 -2.05 25.10
CA ARG A 6 -8.90 -3.47 24.95
C ARG A 6 -9.24 -3.97 23.55
N ASN A 7 -10.44 -3.71 23.08
CA ASN A 7 -10.88 -4.13 21.75
C ASN A 7 -10.02 -3.51 20.64
N TYR A 8 -9.64 -2.23 20.76
CA TYR A 8 -8.71 -1.58 19.85
C TYR A 8 -7.35 -2.28 19.80
N LEU A 9 -6.76 -2.63 20.95
CA LEU A 9 -5.48 -3.32 21.01
C LEU A 9 -5.55 -4.71 20.40
N ILE A 10 -6.61 -5.47 20.66
CA ILE A 10 -6.80 -6.81 20.09
C ILE A 10 -6.92 -6.74 18.56
N VAL A 11 -7.73 -5.83 18.02
CA VAL A 11 -7.87 -5.66 16.57
C VAL A 11 -6.55 -5.20 15.94
N THR A 12 -5.83 -4.31 16.60
CA THR A 12 -4.54 -3.82 16.12
C THR A 12 -3.49 -4.94 16.12
N ALA A 13 -3.40 -5.73 17.19
CA ALA A 13 -2.49 -6.89 17.26
C ALA A 13 -2.83 -7.93 16.20
N ALA A 14 -4.10 -8.21 15.97
CA ALA A 14 -4.56 -9.11 14.91
C ALA A 14 -4.18 -8.58 13.52
N TYR A 15 -4.28 -7.27 13.29
CA TYR A 15 -3.83 -6.64 12.05
C TYR A 15 -2.31 -6.64 11.90
N TRP A 16 -1.55 -6.52 12.97
CA TRP A 16 -0.09 -6.66 12.94
C TRP A 16 0.35 -8.06 12.51
N GLY A 17 -0.23 -9.10 13.15
CA GLY A 17 0.03 -10.49 12.76
C GLY A 17 -0.29 -10.73 11.29
N PHE A 18 -1.45 -10.23 10.84
CA PHE A 18 -1.83 -10.28 9.42
C PHE A 18 -0.80 -9.57 8.52
N THR A 19 -0.43 -8.34 8.84
CA THR A 19 0.46 -7.52 8.01
C THR A 19 1.88 -8.10 7.94
N LEU A 20 2.34 -8.72 9.04
CA LEU A 20 3.61 -9.43 9.07
C LEU A 20 3.58 -10.64 8.13
N THR A 21 2.55 -11.50 8.23
CA THR A 21 2.44 -12.69 7.37
C THR A 21 2.21 -12.32 5.90
N ASP A 22 1.50 -11.24 5.60
CA ASP A 22 1.30 -10.69 4.24
C ASP A 22 2.62 -10.20 3.63
N GLY A 23 3.43 -9.48 4.42
CA GLY A 23 4.76 -9.05 3.99
C GLY A 23 5.70 -10.22 3.72
N ALA A 24 5.73 -11.21 4.63
CA ALA A 24 6.53 -12.42 4.48
C ALA A 24 6.12 -13.24 3.26
N LEU A 25 4.82 -13.42 3.05
CA LEU A 25 4.26 -14.14 1.90
C LEU A 25 4.72 -13.53 0.57
N ARG A 26 4.73 -12.20 0.46
CA ARG A 26 5.16 -11.52 -0.76
C ARG A 26 6.63 -11.82 -1.08
N MET A 27 7.52 -11.82 -0.09
CA MET A 27 8.94 -12.15 -0.27
C MET A 27 9.13 -13.63 -0.60
N LEU A 28 8.42 -14.52 0.08
CA LEU A 28 8.46 -15.96 -0.17
C LEU A 28 8.10 -16.29 -1.62
N VAL A 29 6.97 -15.77 -2.10
CA VAL A 29 6.53 -16.03 -3.48
C VAL A 29 7.52 -15.46 -4.49
N LEU A 30 7.91 -14.20 -4.33
CA LEU A 30 8.81 -13.54 -5.28
C LEU A 30 10.16 -14.27 -5.38
N LEU A 31 10.85 -14.45 -4.27
CA LEU A 31 12.21 -14.99 -4.26
C LEU A 31 12.26 -16.49 -4.55
N HIS A 32 11.26 -17.26 -4.08
CA HIS A 32 11.17 -18.68 -4.37
C HIS A 32 10.99 -18.95 -5.87
N PHE A 33 10.00 -18.30 -6.50
CA PHE A 33 9.74 -18.52 -7.92
C PHE A 33 10.83 -17.92 -8.82
N PHE A 34 11.49 -16.83 -8.38
CA PHE A 34 12.68 -16.34 -9.06
C PHE A 34 13.81 -17.38 -9.04
N LYS A 35 14.08 -17.99 -7.87
CA LYS A 35 15.07 -19.06 -7.74
C LYS A 35 14.75 -20.28 -8.61
N LEU A 36 13.47 -20.54 -8.88
CA LEU A 36 13.02 -21.60 -9.79
C LEU A 36 13.14 -21.22 -11.29
N GLY A 37 13.65 -20.01 -11.61
CA GLY A 37 13.88 -19.57 -12.99
C GLY A 37 12.68 -18.93 -13.68
N TYR A 38 11.65 -18.53 -12.94
CA TYR A 38 10.52 -17.80 -13.50
C TYR A 38 10.96 -16.41 -13.98
N SER A 39 10.48 -16.00 -15.17
CA SER A 39 10.82 -14.70 -15.72
C SER A 39 10.29 -13.54 -14.86
N PRO A 40 10.94 -12.36 -14.87
CA PRO A 40 10.50 -11.20 -14.12
C PRO A 40 9.05 -10.78 -14.39
N PHE A 41 8.61 -10.88 -15.65
CA PHE A 41 7.21 -10.60 -15.99
C PHE A 41 6.25 -11.63 -15.39
N THR A 42 6.60 -12.92 -15.43
CA THR A 42 5.80 -13.97 -14.79
C THR A 42 5.71 -13.74 -13.29
N LEU A 43 6.82 -13.36 -12.64
CA LEU A 43 6.83 -13.02 -11.21
C LEU A 43 5.87 -11.87 -10.88
N ALA A 44 5.86 -10.82 -11.70
CA ALA A 44 4.90 -9.72 -11.55
C ALA A 44 3.45 -10.18 -11.72
N PHE A 45 3.21 -11.07 -12.69
CA PHE A 45 1.90 -11.64 -12.96
C PHE A 45 1.36 -12.49 -11.80
N LEU A 46 2.24 -13.16 -11.02
CA LEU A 46 1.82 -13.90 -9.83
C LEU A 46 1.05 -13.03 -8.82
N PHE A 47 1.28 -11.72 -8.79
CA PHE A 47 0.60 -10.77 -7.91
C PHE A 47 -0.62 -10.09 -8.55
N LEU A 48 -1.01 -10.44 -9.79
CA LEU A 48 -2.09 -9.78 -10.52
C LEU A 48 -3.39 -9.72 -9.74
N LEU A 49 -3.92 -10.88 -9.33
CA LEU A 49 -5.18 -10.94 -8.59
C LEU A 49 -5.05 -10.38 -7.17
N TYR A 50 -3.88 -10.46 -6.55
CA TYR A 50 -3.62 -9.83 -5.26
C TYR A 50 -3.81 -8.31 -5.28
N GLU A 51 -3.28 -7.63 -6.28
CA GLU A 51 -3.44 -6.18 -6.42
C GLU A 51 -4.81 -5.79 -6.97
N ALA A 52 -5.38 -6.58 -7.90
CA ALA A 52 -6.73 -6.36 -8.44
C ALA A 52 -7.81 -6.44 -7.35
N ALA A 53 -7.70 -7.40 -6.42
CA ALA A 53 -8.59 -7.51 -5.27
C ALA A 53 -8.61 -6.20 -4.45
N GLY A 54 -7.47 -5.51 -4.36
CA GLY A 54 -7.35 -4.22 -3.67
C GLY A 54 -8.22 -3.12 -4.28
N ILE A 55 -8.41 -3.10 -5.59
CA ILE A 55 -9.27 -2.11 -6.27
C ILE A 55 -10.73 -2.32 -5.83
N VAL A 56 -11.21 -3.55 -5.98
CA VAL A 56 -12.59 -3.92 -5.63
C VAL A 56 -12.87 -3.68 -4.14
N ALA A 57 -11.96 -4.12 -3.29
CA ALA A 57 -12.13 -4.02 -1.85
C ALA A 57 -12.09 -2.57 -1.32
N ASN A 58 -11.31 -1.67 -1.93
CA ASN A 58 -11.32 -0.26 -1.53
C ASN A 58 -12.61 0.46 -1.94
N LEU A 59 -13.25 0.04 -3.04
CA LEU A 59 -14.55 0.55 -3.45
C LEU A 59 -15.70 0.02 -2.56
N SER A 60 -15.67 -1.28 -2.22
CA SER A 60 -16.78 -1.96 -1.52
C SER A 60 -16.57 -2.09 0.00
N GLY A 61 -15.33 -1.91 0.50
CA GLY A 61 -14.95 -2.26 1.87
C GLY A 61 -15.70 -1.51 2.96
N GLY A 62 -16.04 -0.24 2.74
CA GLY A 62 -16.83 0.55 3.69
C GLY A 62 -18.25 -0.03 3.87
N TRP A 63 -18.89 -0.43 2.79
CA TRP A 63 -20.20 -1.06 2.81
C TRP A 63 -20.17 -2.43 3.49
N LEU A 64 -19.17 -3.26 3.19
CA LEU A 64 -18.99 -4.57 3.81
C LEU A 64 -18.77 -4.48 5.33
N ALA A 65 -17.95 -3.53 5.78
CA ALA A 65 -17.66 -3.36 7.21
C ALA A 65 -18.90 -3.00 8.03
N VAL A 66 -19.77 -2.15 7.48
CA VAL A 66 -21.01 -1.75 8.13
C VAL A 66 -21.99 -2.92 8.19
N ARG A 67 -22.11 -3.71 7.11
CA ARG A 67 -23.07 -4.81 6.99
C ARG A 67 -22.72 -6.03 7.86
N PHE A 68 -21.44 -6.43 7.86
CA PHE A 68 -21.01 -7.68 8.52
C PHE A 68 -20.43 -7.48 9.92
N GLY A 69 -20.05 -6.26 10.26
CA GLY A 69 -19.37 -5.94 11.52
C GLY A 69 -17.88 -6.26 11.50
N ILE A 70 -17.15 -5.62 12.41
CA ILE A 70 -15.67 -5.68 12.50
C ILE A 70 -15.15 -7.10 12.76
N PRO A 71 -15.66 -7.84 13.77
CA PRO A 71 -15.08 -9.14 14.11
C PRO A 71 -15.26 -10.18 13.01
N ARG A 72 -16.44 -10.20 12.35
CA ARG A 72 -16.68 -11.15 11.24
C ARG A 72 -15.75 -10.87 10.05
N MET A 73 -15.61 -9.60 9.66
CA MET A 73 -14.68 -9.23 8.57
C MET A 73 -13.24 -9.58 8.90
N LEU A 74 -12.81 -9.35 10.15
CA LEU A 74 -11.46 -9.69 10.61
C LEU A 74 -11.23 -11.20 10.55
N MET A 75 -12.19 -12.02 11.04
CA MET A 75 -12.11 -13.48 11.01
C MET A 75 -12.07 -14.03 9.58
N VAL A 76 -12.95 -13.53 8.69
CA VAL A 76 -12.95 -13.93 7.28
C VAL A 76 -11.62 -13.56 6.62
N GLY A 77 -11.10 -12.35 6.86
CA GLY A 77 -9.80 -11.95 6.33
C GLY A 77 -8.66 -12.87 6.79
N GLN A 78 -8.59 -13.18 8.08
CA GLN A 78 -7.55 -14.07 8.62
C GLN A 78 -7.71 -15.52 8.14
N PHE A 79 -8.94 -16.02 8.04
CA PHE A 79 -9.23 -17.35 7.46
C PHE A 79 -8.78 -17.45 6.00
N LEU A 80 -9.10 -16.43 5.17
CA LEU A 80 -8.65 -16.38 3.78
C LEU A 80 -7.12 -16.33 3.68
N GLN A 81 -6.44 -15.65 4.60
CA GLN A 81 -4.97 -15.66 4.64
C GLN A 81 -4.42 -17.05 4.94
N VAL A 82 -4.98 -17.76 5.93
CA VAL A 82 -4.61 -19.18 6.21
C VAL A 82 -4.87 -20.03 4.96
N ALA A 83 -6.04 -19.90 4.34
CA ALA A 83 -6.39 -20.67 3.14
C ALA A 83 -5.41 -20.42 1.99
N GLY A 84 -5.03 -19.15 1.73
CA GLY A 84 -4.04 -18.78 0.71
C GLY A 84 -2.65 -19.38 0.99
N LEU A 85 -2.18 -19.32 2.24
CA LEU A 85 -0.90 -19.89 2.65
C LEU A 85 -0.88 -21.41 2.51
N VAL A 86 -1.94 -22.08 2.97
CA VAL A 86 -2.09 -23.55 2.84
C VAL A 86 -2.18 -23.94 1.36
N MET A 87 -2.98 -23.24 0.56
CA MET A 87 -3.09 -23.49 -0.88
C MET A 87 -1.72 -23.40 -1.57
N LEU A 88 -0.91 -22.39 -1.24
CA LEU A 88 0.44 -22.24 -1.80
C LEU A 88 1.39 -23.38 -1.38
N SER A 89 1.20 -23.98 -0.22
CA SER A 89 2.07 -25.08 0.24
C SER A 89 1.95 -26.35 -0.59
N PHE A 90 0.92 -26.47 -1.42
CA PHE A 90 0.72 -27.62 -2.32
C PHE A 90 1.38 -27.46 -3.69
N VAL A 91 1.96 -26.29 -4.00
CA VAL A 91 2.70 -26.13 -5.26
C VAL A 91 3.93 -27.04 -5.26
N GLU A 92 4.10 -27.79 -6.37
CA GLU A 92 5.25 -28.68 -6.56
C GLU A 92 6.10 -28.25 -7.75
N PRO A 93 7.44 -28.39 -7.64
CA PRO A 93 8.37 -27.99 -8.71
C PRO A 93 8.13 -28.72 -10.03
N GLY A 94 7.51 -29.91 -9.98
CA GLY A 94 7.22 -30.74 -11.19
C GLY A 94 5.95 -30.33 -11.94
N TRP A 95 5.21 -29.35 -11.47
CA TRP A 95 3.98 -28.91 -12.16
C TRP A 95 4.31 -28.17 -13.47
N PRO A 96 3.45 -28.32 -14.50
CA PRO A 96 3.51 -27.44 -15.67
C PRO A 96 3.45 -25.98 -15.25
N VAL A 97 4.28 -25.12 -15.85
CA VAL A 97 4.40 -23.69 -15.47
C VAL A 97 3.04 -23.00 -15.49
N ALA A 98 2.20 -23.27 -16.50
CA ALA A 98 0.86 -22.66 -16.59
C ALA A 98 -0.04 -23.02 -15.39
N LEU A 99 0.00 -24.27 -14.93
CA LEU A 99 -0.76 -24.72 -13.76
C LEU A 99 -0.22 -24.07 -12.47
N ALA A 100 1.09 -24.07 -12.28
CA ALA A 100 1.72 -23.43 -11.14
C ALA A 100 1.39 -21.94 -11.07
N VAL A 101 1.49 -21.22 -12.20
CA VAL A 101 1.13 -19.79 -12.30
C VAL A 101 -0.35 -19.59 -11.95
N ALA A 102 -1.28 -20.34 -12.55
CA ALA A 102 -2.71 -20.22 -12.28
C ALA A 102 -3.03 -20.46 -10.79
N TRP A 103 -2.40 -21.47 -10.20
CA TRP A 103 -2.57 -21.81 -8.79
C TRP A 103 -2.07 -20.71 -7.87
N VAL A 104 -0.84 -20.22 -8.11
CA VAL A 104 -0.23 -19.15 -7.31
C VAL A 104 -1.02 -17.84 -7.46
N VAL A 105 -1.42 -17.46 -8.67
CA VAL A 105 -2.24 -16.27 -8.93
C VAL A 105 -3.56 -16.35 -8.16
N THR A 106 -4.21 -17.53 -8.15
CA THR A 106 -5.46 -17.75 -7.38
C THR A 106 -5.23 -17.63 -5.88
N ALA A 107 -4.20 -18.28 -5.35
CA ALA A 107 -3.86 -18.19 -3.93
C ALA A 107 -3.50 -16.75 -3.52
N GLN A 108 -2.77 -16.02 -4.35
CA GLN A 108 -2.47 -14.61 -4.14
C GLN A 108 -3.73 -13.72 -4.23
N GLY A 109 -4.69 -14.06 -5.09
CA GLY A 109 -6.00 -13.39 -5.13
C GLY A 109 -6.76 -13.55 -3.82
N ILE A 110 -6.77 -14.75 -3.25
CA ILE A 110 -7.35 -15.03 -1.92
C ILE A 110 -6.63 -14.19 -0.84
N ALA A 111 -5.30 -14.14 -0.85
CA ALA A 111 -4.51 -13.33 0.09
C ALA A 111 -4.78 -11.82 -0.11
N GLY A 112 -5.01 -11.36 -1.34
CA GLY A 112 -5.39 -9.98 -1.64
C GLY A 112 -6.75 -9.60 -1.03
N LEU A 113 -7.77 -10.45 -1.16
CA LEU A 113 -9.08 -10.28 -0.49
C LEU A 113 -8.91 -10.28 1.03
N ALA A 114 -8.13 -11.23 1.57
CA ALA A 114 -7.81 -11.34 2.99
C ALA A 114 -7.24 -10.01 3.54
N LYS A 115 -6.28 -9.44 2.82
CA LYS A 115 -5.64 -8.15 3.16
C LYS A 115 -6.66 -7.03 3.28
N ASP A 116 -7.55 -6.91 2.31
CA ASP A 116 -8.45 -5.77 2.27
C ASP A 116 -9.61 -5.92 3.25
N PHE A 117 -10.10 -7.12 3.52
CA PHE A 117 -11.07 -7.37 4.60
C PHE A 117 -10.47 -7.04 5.98
N THR A 118 -9.28 -7.54 6.27
CA THR A 118 -8.59 -7.29 7.54
C THR A 118 -8.26 -5.81 7.72
N LYS A 119 -7.77 -5.14 6.66
CA LYS A 119 -7.48 -3.69 6.66
C LYS A 119 -8.74 -2.86 6.92
N THR A 120 -9.84 -3.18 6.26
CA THR A 120 -11.11 -2.46 6.41
C THR A 120 -11.70 -2.64 7.80
N ALA A 121 -11.74 -3.89 8.31
CA ALA A 121 -12.17 -4.19 9.67
C ALA A 121 -11.35 -3.39 10.70
N SER A 122 -10.03 -3.39 10.56
CA SER A 122 -9.13 -2.71 11.50
C SER A 122 -9.28 -1.18 11.48
N LYS A 123 -9.43 -0.57 10.30
CA LYS A 123 -9.72 0.87 10.19
C LYS A 123 -11.07 1.26 10.79
N SER A 124 -12.08 0.43 10.60
CA SER A 124 -13.41 0.64 11.20
C SER A 124 -13.37 0.53 12.72
N ALA A 125 -12.53 -0.36 13.26
CA ALA A 125 -12.33 -0.49 14.71
C ALA A 125 -11.76 0.79 15.35
N ILE A 126 -10.80 1.46 14.69
CA ILE A 126 -10.24 2.72 15.19
C ILE A 126 -11.35 3.75 15.40
N LYS A 127 -12.23 3.91 14.41
CA LYS A 127 -13.35 4.85 14.47
C LYS A 127 -14.37 4.47 15.55
N ALA A 128 -14.64 3.17 15.72
CA ALA A 128 -15.60 2.66 16.69
C ALA A 128 -15.09 2.72 18.16
N THR A 129 -13.78 2.82 18.36
CA THR A 129 -13.15 2.80 19.70
C THR A 129 -12.53 4.14 20.10
N SER A 130 -12.39 5.10 19.18
CA SER A 130 -11.98 6.46 19.49
C SER A 130 -13.14 7.21 20.16
N GLY A 131 -12.90 7.74 21.37
CA GLY A 131 -13.84 8.67 22.01
C GLY A 131 -13.99 9.99 21.21
N GLU A 132 -14.87 10.88 21.65
CA GLU A 132 -15.28 12.12 20.95
C GLU A 132 -14.19 13.19 20.75
N GLY A 133 -12.92 12.92 21.10
CA GLY A 133 -11.80 13.86 20.97
C GLY A 133 -11.06 13.74 19.61
N ALA A 134 -11.19 14.73 18.72
CA ALA A 134 -10.50 14.77 17.42
C ALA A 134 -8.97 14.57 17.51
N GLY A 135 -8.33 15.07 18.57
CA GLY A 135 -6.88 14.91 18.78
C GLY A 135 -6.47 13.48 19.15
N GLN A 136 -7.34 12.72 19.85
CA GLN A 136 -7.08 11.32 20.21
C GLN A 136 -7.21 10.41 19.00
N LEU A 137 -8.23 10.62 18.18
CA LEU A 137 -8.42 9.89 16.92
C LEU A 137 -7.20 10.04 16.00
N PHE A 138 -6.67 11.25 15.85
CA PHE A 138 -5.49 11.51 15.04
C PHE A 138 -4.26 10.72 15.53
N LYS A 139 -3.99 10.73 16.85
CA LYS A 139 -2.89 9.96 17.44
C LYS A 139 -3.03 8.45 17.20
N LEU A 140 -4.23 7.90 17.39
CA LEU A 140 -4.50 6.47 17.17
C LEU A 140 -4.32 6.07 15.70
N VAL A 141 -4.80 6.89 14.76
CA VAL A 141 -4.63 6.64 13.31
C VAL A 141 -3.16 6.73 12.91
N ALA A 142 -2.42 7.72 13.41
CA ALA A 142 -1.00 7.88 13.09
C ALA A 142 -0.18 6.70 13.64
N TRP A 143 -0.42 6.30 14.90
CA TRP A 143 0.24 5.15 15.52
C TRP A 143 -0.09 3.85 14.79
N PHE A 144 -1.35 3.61 14.46
CA PHE A 144 -1.79 2.45 13.68
C PHE A 144 -1.13 2.37 12.30
N THR A 145 -1.06 3.50 11.60
CA THR A 145 -0.46 3.54 10.25
C THR A 145 1.05 3.34 10.30
N GLY A 146 1.75 3.96 11.25
CA GLY A 146 3.19 3.79 11.44
C GLY A 146 3.55 2.37 11.84
N SER A 147 2.86 1.81 12.84
CA SER A 147 3.09 0.44 13.31
C SER A 147 2.80 -0.61 12.23
N LYS A 148 1.77 -0.40 11.41
CA LYS A 148 1.49 -1.26 10.24
C LYS A 148 2.67 -1.32 9.26
N ASN A 149 3.28 -0.18 8.94
CA ASN A 149 4.42 -0.15 8.02
C ASN A 149 5.64 -0.86 8.63
N ALA A 150 5.88 -0.70 9.93
CA ALA A 150 6.92 -1.44 10.65
C ALA A 150 6.69 -2.96 10.59
N MET A 151 5.46 -3.42 10.89
CA MET A 151 5.12 -4.83 10.84
C MET A 151 5.24 -5.42 9.43
N LYS A 152 4.90 -4.65 8.40
CA LYS A 152 5.10 -5.07 7.01
C LYS A 152 6.58 -5.19 6.65
N GLY A 153 7.41 -4.26 7.10
CA GLY A 153 8.85 -4.32 6.95
C GLY A 153 9.43 -5.57 7.63
N LEU A 154 9.07 -5.80 8.89
CA LEU A 154 9.46 -7.03 9.61
C LEU A 154 9.01 -8.29 8.87
N GLY A 155 7.84 -8.26 8.22
CA GLY A 155 7.36 -9.34 7.36
C GLY A 155 8.30 -9.59 6.17
N PHE A 156 8.74 -8.56 5.47
CA PHE A 156 9.70 -8.68 4.36
C PHE A 156 11.00 -9.34 4.81
N PHE A 157 11.59 -8.88 5.92
CA PHE A 157 12.79 -9.47 6.49
C PHE A 157 12.54 -10.93 6.91
N GLY A 158 11.47 -11.17 7.69
CA GLY A 158 11.11 -12.50 8.16
C GLY A 158 10.86 -13.49 7.02
N GLY A 159 10.23 -13.04 5.93
CA GLY A 159 10.02 -13.85 4.73
C GLY A 159 11.33 -14.28 4.07
N GLY A 160 12.31 -13.37 3.95
CA GLY A 160 13.65 -13.71 3.45
C GLY A 160 14.37 -14.72 4.34
N VAL A 161 14.37 -14.48 5.66
CA VAL A 161 14.99 -15.40 6.65
C VAL A 161 14.31 -16.78 6.65
N LEU A 162 12.99 -16.82 6.68
CA LEU A 162 12.24 -18.08 6.67
C LEU A 162 12.52 -18.89 5.39
N LEU A 163 12.65 -18.22 4.23
CA LEU A 163 12.98 -18.90 2.99
C LEU A 163 14.37 -19.58 3.06
N GLU A 164 15.35 -18.92 3.69
CA GLU A 164 16.69 -19.47 3.85
C GLU A 164 16.74 -20.63 4.87
N VAL A 165 16.04 -20.50 6.00
CA VAL A 165 16.18 -21.41 7.14
C VAL A 165 15.30 -22.65 7.01
N VAL A 166 14.02 -22.48 6.65
CA VAL A 166 13.03 -23.58 6.63
C VAL A 166 12.47 -23.86 5.23
N GLY A 167 12.91 -23.12 4.22
CA GLY A 167 12.44 -23.23 2.84
C GLY A 167 11.01 -22.75 2.64
N PHE A 168 10.53 -22.82 1.40
CA PHE A 168 9.25 -22.25 0.99
C PHE A 168 8.05 -22.87 1.72
N ARG A 169 7.94 -24.20 1.66
CA ARG A 169 6.81 -24.95 2.28
C ARG A 169 6.79 -24.82 3.80
N GLY A 170 7.96 -24.94 4.45
CA GLY A 170 8.07 -24.76 5.91
C GLY A 170 7.68 -23.36 6.37
N ALA A 171 8.12 -22.33 5.64
CA ALA A 171 7.76 -20.95 5.90
C ALA A 171 6.24 -20.71 5.78
N LEU A 172 5.58 -21.26 4.75
CA LEU A 172 4.13 -21.15 4.58
C LEU A 172 3.34 -21.76 5.74
N TRP A 173 3.75 -22.93 6.22
CA TRP A 173 3.11 -23.58 7.36
C TRP A 173 3.33 -22.83 8.68
N LEU A 174 4.52 -22.27 8.91
CA LEU A 174 4.79 -21.43 10.07
C LEU A 174 3.93 -20.14 10.05
N LEU A 175 3.81 -19.49 8.90
CA LEU A 175 2.97 -18.31 8.75
C LEU A 175 1.47 -18.65 8.91
N ALA A 176 1.02 -19.80 8.38
CA ALA A 176 -0.35 -20.26 8.55
C ALA A 176 -0.68 -20.56 10.02
N ALA A 177 0.25 -21.21 10.75
CA ALA A 177 0.10 -21.46 12.18
C ALA A 177 0.05 -20.15 12.98
N LEU A 178 0.93 -19.18 12.67
CA LEU A 178 0.96 -17.87 13.33
C LEU A 178 -0.37 -17.13 13.15
N ILE A 179 -0.85 -17.00 11.90
CA ILE A 179 -2.09 -16.26 11.65
C ILE A 179 -3.32 -17.02 12.14
N GLY A 180 -3.28 -18.37 12.13
CA GLY A 180 -4.31 -19.22 12.72
C GLY A 180 -4.42 -19.01 14.24
N LEU A 181 -3.30 -18.94 14.94
CA LEU A 181 -3.26 -18.62 16.37
C LEU A 181 -3.84 -17.21 16.64
N VAL A 182 -3.41 -16.21 15.86
CA VAL A 182 -3.92 -14.83 15.95
C VAL A 182 -5.44 -14.79 15.73
N MET A 183 -5.94 -15.56 14.77
CA MET A 183 -7.37 -15.67 14.46
C MET A 183 -8.15 -16.23 15.66
N VAL A 184 -7.68 -17.32 16.26
CA VAL A 184 -8.32 -17.94 17.42
C VAL A 184 -8.34 -16.96 18.61
N LEU A 185 -7.20 -16.33 18.92
CA LEU A 185 -7.10 -15.35 20.01
C LEU A 185 -8.06 -14.16 19.79
N ALA A 186 -8.16 -13.64 18.57
CA ALA A 186 -9.09 -12.57 18.26
C ALA A 186 -10.55 -13.03 18.35
N ALA A 187 -10.86 -14.25 17.90
CA ALA A 187 -12.23 -14.80 17.94
C ALA A 187 -12.80 -14.95 19.36
N VAL A 188 -11.93 -15.40 20.30
CA VAL A 188 -12.37 -15.56 21.71
C VAL A 188 -12.37 -14.26 22.51
N SER A 189 -11.66 -13.23 22.04
CA SER A 189 -11.44 -11.98 22.78
C SER A 189 -12.35 -10.81 22.34
N LEU A 190 -12.87 -10.82 21.12
CA LEU A 190 -13.67 -9.72 20.56
C LEU A 190 -15.18 -9.94 20.73
N PRO A 191 -15.95 -8.92 21.13
CA PRO A 191 -17.41 -8.98 21.17
C PRO A 191 -18.00 -9.11 19.76
N ARG A 192 -18.97 -10.00 19.58
CA ARG A 192 -19.56 -10.33 18.25
C ARG A 192 -20.28 -9.16 17.55
N GLU A 193 -20.75 -8.18 18.29
CA GLU A 193 -21.58 -7.06 17.78
C GLU A 193 -20.80 -5.78 17.51
N LEU A 194 -19.47 -5.80 17.66
CA LEU A 194 -18.62 -4.62 17.49
C LEU A 194 -18.75 -4.05 16.04
N GLY A 195 -19.14 -2.78 15.93
CA GLY A 195 -19.09 -2.02 14.67
C GLY A 195 -20.22 -2.27 13.67
N LYS A 196 -21.31 -2.95 14.06
CA LYS A 196 -22.52 -3.05 13.22
C LYS A 196 -23.29 -1.73 13.21
N ALA A 197 -23.68 -1.25 12.05
CA ALA A 197 -24.58 -0.12 11.86
C ALA A 197 -25.46 -0.34 10.63
N SER A 198 -26.67 0.24 10.60
CA SER A 198 -27.49 0.26 9.39
C SER A 198 -27.08 1.43 8.50
N ALA A 199 -26.66 1.13 7.27
CA ALA A 199 -26.45 2.13 6.25
C ALA A 199 -26.90 1.61 4.89
N SER A 200 -27.81 2.32 4.23
CA SER A 200 -28.15 2.13 2.81
C SER A 200 -27.31 3.09 1.98
N ARG A 201 -26.52 2.60 1.04
CA ARG A 201 -25.71 3.41 0.11
C ARG A 201 -25.90 2.89 -1.31
N THR A 202 -25.90 3.81 -2.26
CA THR A 202 -26.13 3.51 -3.70
C THR A 202 -24.79 3.49 -4.43
N VAL A 203 -24.55 2.48 -5.28
CA VAL A 203 -23.30 2.27 -6.04
C VAL A 203 -23.00 3.44 -7.01
N LYS A 204 -24.02 4.16 -7.50
CA LYS A 204 -23.86 5.29 -8.43
C LYS A 204 -23.04 6.46 -7.86
N GLU A 205 -23.07 6.66 -6.55
CA GLU A 205 -22.36 7.78 -5.88
C GLU A 205 -20.84 7.56 -5.79
N LEU A 206 -20.37 6.33 -6.04
CA LEU A 206 -18.94 5.97 -5.96
C LEU A 206 -18.08 6.64 -7.05
N PHE A 207 -18.67 7.02 -8.18
CA PHE A 207 -17.93 7.50 -9.36
C PHE A 207 -18.14 8.99 -9.69
N ALA A 208 -19.11 9.67 -9.10
CA ALA A 208 -19.36 11.10 -9.31
C ALA A 208 -18.51 11.93 -8.35
N LYS A 209 -17.29 12.31 -8.76
CA LYS A 209 -16.30 12.99 -7.91
C LYS A 209 -16.02 14.42 -8.39
N SER A 210 -15.62 15.30 -7.46
CA SER A 210 -15.17 16.65 -7.81
C SER A 210 -13.90 16.62 -8.68
N PRO A 211 -13.65 17.66 -9.51
CA PRO A 211 -12.44 17.72 -10.34
C PRO A 211 -11.14 17.57 -9.54
N GLY A 212 -11.06 18.17 -8.35
CA GLY A 212 -9.88 18.03 -7.46
C GLY A 212 -9.66 16.60 -6.99
N VAL A 213 -10.74 15.88 -6.61
CA VAL A 213 -10.67 14.48 -6.22
C VAL A 213 -10.24 13.60 -7.39
N ASN A 214 -10.79 13.82 -8.59
CA ASN A 214 -10.44 13.04 -9.78
C ASN A 214 -8.98 13.24 -10.19
N LEU A 215 -8.50 14.48 -10.24
CA LEU A 215 -7.10 14.80 -10.57
C LEU A 215 -6.14 14.21 -9.53
N LEU A 216 -6.45 14.36 -8.24
CA LEU A 216 -5.62 13.81 -7.18
C LEU A 216 -5.59 12.28 -7.20
N ALA A 217 -6.72 11.62 -7.48
CA ALA A 217 -6.80 10.17 -7.65
C ALA A 217 -5.98 9.72 -8.86
N ALA A 218 -6.06 10.42 -10.00
CA ALA A 218 -5.22 10.14 -11.17
C ALA A 218 -3.73 10.31 -10.86
N ALA A 219 -3.31 11.42 -10.23
CA ALA A 219 -1.93 11.62 -9.79
C ALA A 219 -1.46 10.50 -8.85
N ARG A 220 -2.35 9.99 -7.98
CA ARG A 220 -2.05 8.88 -7.05
C ARG A 220 -1.77 7.57 -7.75
N VAL A 221 -2.46 7.26 -8.86
CA VAL A 221 -2.17 6.09 -9.71
C VAL A 221 -0.69 6.11 -10.10
N PHE A 222 -0.24 7.22 -10.67
CA PHE A 222 1.12 7.36 -11.16
C PHE A 222 2.16 7.43 -10.04
N LEU A 223 1.88 8.11 -8.93
CA LEU A 223 2.80 8.20 -7.79
C LEU A 223 3.12 6.82 -7.20
N PHE A 224 2.10 6.01 -6.94
CA PHE A 224 2.32 4.68 -6.35
C PHE A 224 2.75 3.65 -7.37
N GLY A 225 2.29 3.77 -8.60
CA GLY A 225 2.80 2.97 -9.70
C GLY A 225 4.29 3.16 -9.89
N ALA A 226 4.78 4.40 -9.90
CA ALA A 226 6.19 4.74 -10.05
C ALA A 226 7.10 4.07 -9.00
N ARG A 227 6.66 3.99 -7.74
CA ARG A 227 7.39 3.25 -6.71
C ARG A 227 7.37 1.75 -7.00
N ASP A 228 6.19 1.20 -7.31
CA ASP A 228 6.04 -0.26 -7.46
C ASP A 228 6.73 -0.79 -8.72
N VAL A 229 6.97 0.05 -9.73
CA VAL A 229 7.77 -0.30 -10.92
C VAL A 229 9.18 -0.80 -10.59
N TRP A 230 9.83 -0.25 -9.58
CA TRP A 230 11.15 -0.76 -9.18
C TRP A 230 11.10 -1.61 -7.90
N PHE A 231 10.13 -1.37 -7.01
CA PHE A 231 10.11 -1.95 -5.66
C PHE A 231 9.67 -3.42 -5.63
N VAL A 232 8.69 -3.82 -6.46
CA VAL A 232 8.00 -5.10 -6.29
C VAL A 232 8.77 -6.28 -6.83
N VAL A 233 9.30 -6.19 -8.06
CA VAL A 233 10.06 -7.25 -8.74
C VAL A 233 11.46 -6.77 -9.06
N GLY A 234 11.61 -5.60 -9.69
CA GLY A 234 12.88 -5.13 -10.23
C GLY A 234 14.00 -5.09 -9.21
N LEU A 235 13.79 -4.43 -8.07
CA LEU A 235 14.80 -4.28 -7.03
C LEU A 235 15.17 -5.60 -6.34
N PRO A 236 14.23 -6.42 -5.84
CA PRO A 236 14.58 -7.69 -5.21
C PRO A 236 15.33 -8.63 -6.16
N VAL A 237 14.90 -8.72 -7.42
CA VAL A 237 15.54 -9.55 -8.44
C VAL A 237 16.94 -9.03 -8.74
N PHE A 238 17.12 -7.71 -8.91
CA PHE A 238 18.42 -7.09 -9.15
C PHE A 238 19.40 -7.35 -8.00
N LEU A 239 18.98 -7.13 -6.76
CA LEU A 239 19.84 -7.34 -5.59
C LEU A 239 20.25 -8.82 -5.47
N TYR A 240 19.32 -9.75 -5.60
CA TYR A 240 19.62 -11.18 -5.56
C TYR A 240 20.56 -11.60 -6.70
N ALA A 241 20.36 -11.11 -7.93
CA ALA A 241 21.23 -11.35 -9.06
C ALA A 241 22.65 -10.78 -8.88
N ASN A 242 22.81 -9.75 -8.03
CA ASN A 242 24.11 -9.19 -7.62
C ASN A 242 24.69 -9.84 -6.34
N GLY A 243 24.21 -11.02 -5.97
CA GLY A 243 24.80 -11.83 -4.89
C GLY A 243 24.26 -11.56 -3.49
N TRP A 244 23.21 -10.73 -3.34
CA TRP A 244 22.57 -10.54 -2.05
C TRP A 244 21.80 -11.79 -1.63
N ARG A 245 21.88 -12.17 -0.35
CA ARG A 245 21.09 -13.25 0.22
C ARG A 245 19.63 -12.81 0.38
N PHE A 246 18.72 -13.76 0.46
CA PHE A 246 17.28 -13.49 0.65
C PHE A 246 17.01 -12.63 1.90
N ALA A 247 17.69 -12.94 3.01
CA ALA A 247 17.59 -12.17 4.24
C ALA A 247 18.08 -10.72 4.06
N GLU A 248 19.14 -10.49 3.30
CA GLU A 248 19.68 -9.14 3.03
C GLU A 248 18.73 -8.31 2.17
N VAL A 249 18.16 -8.91 1.12
CA VAL A 249 17.11 -8.28 0.30
C VAL A 249 15.91 -7.92 1.18
N GLY A 250 15.44 -8.87 2.00
CA GLY A 250 14.35 -8.65 2.94
C GLY A 250 14.65 -7.55 3.96
N ALA A 251 15.90 -7.53 4.49
CA ALA A 251 16.35 -6.50 5.45
C ALA A 251 16.34 -5.10 4.85
N PHE A 252 16.81 -4.94 3.60
CA PHE A 252 16.76 -3.65 2.93
C PHE A 252 15.32 -3.17 2.70
N LEU A 253 14.45 -4.04 2.20
CA LEU A 253 13.04 -3.69 1.98
C LEU A 253 12.32 -3.37 3.29
N ALA A 254 12.69 -4.07 4.38
CA ALA A 254 12.20 -3.78 5.72
C ALA A 254 12.63 -2.39 6.20
N ALA A 255 13.94 -2.12 6.16
CA ALA A 255 14.50 -0.83 6.56
C ALA A 255 13.90 0.32 5.75
N TRP A 256 13.78 0.16 4.43
CA TRP A 256 13.17 1.15 3.55
C TRP A 256 11.69 1.41 3.90
N THR A 257 10.91 0.35 4.12
CA THR A 257 9.46 0.48 4.44
C THR A 257 9.25 1.11 5.82
N ILE A 258 10.09 0.79 6.80
CA ILE A 258 10.05 1.37 8.14
C ILE A 258 10.46 2.85 8.07
N ALA A 259 11.58 3.17 7.42
CA ALA A 259 12.06 4.54 7.24
C ALA A 259 11.02 5.41 6.51
N TYR A 260 10.42 4.89 5.42
CA TYR A 260 9.31 5.53 4.74
C TYR A 260 8.15 5.86 5.70
N GLY A 261 7.77 4.93 6.56
CA GLY A 261 6.71 5.15 7.56
C GLY A 261 7.06 6.24 8.57
N ILE A 262 8.30 6.28 9.02
CA ILE A 262 8.82 7.33 9.95
C ILE A 262 8.80 8.70 9.26
N VAL A 263 9.37 8.81 8.06
CA VAL A 263 9.38 10.08 7.30
C VAL A 263 7.95 10.54 7.01
N GLN A 264 7.04 9.62 6.66
CA GLN A 264 5.63 9.95 6.43
C GLN A 264 4.95 10.53 7.68
N ALA A 265 5.27 10.01 8.87
CA ALA A 265 4.76 10.55 10.13
C ALA A 265 5.35 11.95 10.45
N LEU A 266 6.56 12.22 10.01
CA LEU A 266 7.24 13.52 10.18
C LEU A 266 6.93 14.53 9.06
N ALA A 267 6.38 14.09 7.94
CA ALA A 267 6.09 14.93 6.77
C ALA A 267 5.31 16.23 7.09
N PRO A 268 4.34 16.23 8.06
CA PRO A 268 3.67 17.46 8.47
C PRO A 268 4.59 18.57 9.00
N ARG A 269 5.82 18.24 9.42
CA ARG A 269 6.82 19.23 9.89
C ARG A 269 7.68 19.75 8.74
N LEU A 270 7.69 19.06 7.59
CA LEU A 270 8.50 19.38 6.42
C LEU A 270 7.72 20.18 5.36
N VAL A 271 6.40 20.34 5.54
CA VAL A 271 5.49 20.96 4.58
C VAL A 271 4.91 22.24 5.14
N ARG A 272 4.87 23.29 4.32
CA ARG A 272 4.17 24.54 4.65
C ARG A 272 2.66 24.31 4.59
N ARG A 273 1.95 24.84 5.58
CA ARG A 273 0.51 24.67 5.71
C ARG A 273 -0.21 26.00 5.59
N SER A 274 -1.45 25.93 5.08
CA SER A 274 -2.37 27.05 4.96
C SER A 274 -3.66 26.77 5.74
N PRO A 275 -4.41 27.83 6.13
CA PRO A 275 -5.68 27.66 6.83
C PRO A 275 -6.74 26.94 5.97
N ASP A 276 -6.71 27.13 4.65
CA ASP A 276 -7.62 26.50 3.68
C ASP A 276 -7.20 25.08 3.27
N GLY A 277 -6.00 24.65 3.66
CA GLY A 277 -5.46 23.33 3.34
C GLY A 277 -5.08 23.11 1.88
N LEU A 278 -5.10 24.13 1.05
CA LEU A 278 -4.86 24.04 -0.40
C LEU A 278 -3.82 25.03 -0.91
N SER A 279 -3.86 26.29 -0.45
CA SER A 279 -3.07 27.40 -1.02
C SER A 279 -1.56 27.21 -0.93
N ARG A 280 -1.06 26.50 0.07
CA ARG A 280 0.36 26.15 0.24
C ARG A 280 0.65 24.71 -0.07
N GLU A 281 -0.26 23.81 0.27
CA GLU A 281 -0.10 22.38 0.12
C GLU A 281 -0.04 21.92 -1.35
N VAL A 282 -0.81 22.55 -2.24
CA VAL A 282 -0.77 22.22 -3.67
C VAL A 282 0.57 22.63 -4.32
N PRO A 283 1.11 23.86 -4.13
CA PRO A 283 2.47 24.20 -4.56
C PRO A 283 3.56 23.27 -3.99
N GLU A 284 3.47 22.90 -2.72
CA GLU A 284 4.40 21.92 -2.11
C GLU A 284 4.30 20.55 -2.82
N ALA A 285 3.09 20.06 -3.10
CA ALA A 285 2.91 18.80 -3.83
C ALA A 285 3.54 18.84 -5.23
N ARG A 286 3.45 20.00 -5.93
CA ARG A 286 4.11 20.21 -7.22
C ARG A 286 5.64 20.16 -7.12
N LEU A 287 6.20 20.83 -6.12
CA LEU A 287 7.65 20.86 -5.87
C LEU A 287 8.20 19.47 -5.53
N TRP A 288 7.56 18.77 -4.56
CA TRP A 288 7.99 17.44 -4.15
C TRP A 288 7.80 16.39 -5.25
N SER A 289 6.77 16.51 -6.10
CA SER A 289 6.60 15.64 -7.25
C SER A 289 7.70 15.84 -8.29
N LEU A 290 8.11 17.10 -8.57
CA LEU A 290 9.20 17.41 -9.48
C LEU A 290 10.55 16.89 -8.94
N ALA A 291 10.84 17.14 -7.66
CA ALA A 291 12.04 16.63 -7.00
C ALA A 291 12.12 15.09 -7.09
N LEU A 292 10.97 14.43 -6.97
CA LEU A 292 10.89 12.98 -7.04
C LEU A 292 11.23 12.43 -8.44
N VAL A 293 10.90 13.15 -9.53
CA VAL A 293 11.27 12.78 -10.91
C VAL A 293 12.79 12.73 -11.09
N ALA A 294 13.51 13.67 -10.45
CA ALA A 294 14.95 13.80 -10.63
C ALA A 294 15.73 12.59 -10.08
N VAL A 295 15.23 11.93 -9.02
CA VAL A 295 15.96 10.83 -8.36
C VAL A 295 16.14 9.61 -9.27
N PRO A 296 15.10 8.99 -9.87
CA PRO A 296 15.29 7.84 -10.74
C PRO A 296 16.02 8.19 -12.04
N LEU A 297 15.92 9.43 -12.55
CA LEU A 297 16.72 9.88 -13.69
C LEU A 297 18.20 9.98 -13.34
N ALA A 298 18.54 10.55 -12.19
CA ALA A 298 19.93 10.62 -11.72
C ALA A 298 20.51 9.23 -11.47
N LEU A 299 19.73 8.33 -10.88
CA LEU A 299 20.13 6.93 -10.69
C LEU A 299 20.35 6.21 -12.01
N ALA A 300 19.45 6.40 -12.99
CA ALA A 300 19.59 5.82 -14.31
C ALA A 300 20.89 6.33 -15.00
N ALA A 301 21.17 7.63 -14.90
CA ALA A 301 22.39 8.21 -15.42
C ALA A 301 23.66 7.67 -14.73
N LEU A 302 23.64 7.51 -13.40
CA LEU A 302 24.77 6.95 -12.64
C LEU A 302 25.02 5.48 -13.00
N LEU A 303 23.95 4.66 -13.07
CA LEU A 303 24.07 3.25 -13.39
C LEU A 303 24.41 2.98 -14.87
N ALA A 304 24.31 3.99 -15.73
CA ALA A 304 24.78 3.93 -17.11
C ALA A 304 26.28 4.11 -17.27
N ILE A 305 27.00 4.50 -16.20
CA ILE A 305 28.46 4.65 -16.23
C ILE A 305 29.10 3.26 -16.37
N PRO A 306 29.94 3.02 -17.41
CA PRO A 306 30.64 1.77 -17.55
C PRO A 306 31.52 1.45 -16.35
N ASP A 307 31.60 0.17 -15.99
CA ASP A 307 32.44 -0.35 -14.89
C ASP A 307 32.21 0.33 -13.54
N LEU A 308 30.98 0.83 -13.29
CA LEU A 308 30.62 1.43 -12.02
C LEU A 308 30.85 0.41 -10.88
N PRO A 309 31.73 0.73 -9.89
CA PRO A 309 31.94 -0.18 -8.77
C PRO A 309 30.69 -0.23 -7.87
N ARG A 310 30.28 -1.45 -7.51
CA ARG A 310 29.15 -1.72 -6.61
C ARG A 310 27.84 -1.02 -7.04
N PRO A 311 27.30 -1.32 -8.24
CA PRO A 311 26.05 -0.71 -8.73
C PRO A 311 24.86 -1.01 -7.81
N ASP A 312 24.91 -2.12 -7.10
CA ASP A 312 23.95 -2.53 -6.06
C ASP A 312 23.88 -1.51 -4.92
N LEU A 313 25.02 -1.07 -4.39
CA LEU A 313 25.07 -0.07 -3.31
C LEU A 313 24.67 1.33 -3.79
N VAL A 314 25.05 1.71 -5.00
CA VAL A 314 24.61 2.99 -5.60
C VAL A 314 23.08 3.00 -5.74
N LEU A 315 22.49 1.91 -6.23
CA LEU A 315 21.05 1.78 -6.33
C LEU A 315 20.37 1.88 -4.95
N VAL A 316 20.86 1.12 -3.96
CA VAL A 316 20.33 1.12 -2.59
C VAL A 316 20.38 2.52 -1.97
N ALA A 317 21.49 3.23 -2.10
CA ALA A 317 21.64 4.60 -1.59
C ALA A 317 20.66 5.57 -2.25
N GLY A 318 20.56 5.54 -3.57
CA GLY A 318 19.65 6.41 -4.31
C GLY A 318 18.17 6.09 -4.06
N LEU A 319 17.78 4.81 -3.95
CA LEU A 319 16.42 4.45 -3.60
C LEU A 319 16.08 4.76 -2.13
N THR A 320 17.07 4.78 -1.24
CA THR A 320 16.91 5.31 0.12
C THR A 320 16.61 6.81 0.08
N LEU A 321 17.35 7.57 -0.72
CA LEU A 321 17.08 8.99 -0.95
C LEU A 321 15.70 9.22 -1.57
N PHE A 322 15.27 8.39 -2.54
CA PHE A 322 13.92 8.41 -3.12
C PHE A 322 12.83 8.31 -2.04
N GLY A 323 13.07 7.56 -0.98
CA GLY A 323 12.11 7.36 0.11
C GLY A 323 11.65 8.65 0.78
N LEU A 324 12.52 9.66 0.90
CA LEU A 324 12.19 10.93 1.55
C LEU A 324 11.14 11.73 0.76
N PRO A 325 11.40 12.19 -0.48
CA PRO A 325 10.42 12.96 -1.25
C PRO A 325 9.16 12.13 -1.55
N PHE A 326 9.28 10.80 -1.69
CA PHE A 326 8.12 9.94 -1.86
C PHE A 326 7.21 9.91 -0.62
N ALA A 327 7.79 9.83 0.58
CA ALA A 327 7.03 9.86 1.82
C ALA A 327 6.30 11.20 2.03
N VAL A 328 7.00 12.31 1.78
CA VAL A 328 6.43 13.66 1.89
C VAL A 328 5.28 13.83 0.90
N ASN A 329 5.51 13.51 -0.38
CA ASN A 329 4.49 13.66 -1.42
C ASN A 329 3.28 12.74 -1.18
N SER A 330 3.52 11.51 -0.74
CA SER A 330 2.45 10.58 -0.35
C SER A 330 1.60 11.11 0.81
N SER A 331 2.22 11.78 1.80
CA SER A 331 1.52 12.44 2.90
C SER A 331 0.70 13.63 2.41
N LEU A 332 1.26 14.47 1.53
CA LEU A 332 0.56 15.60 0.92
C LEU A 332 -0.69 15.13 0.17
N HIS A 333 -0.56 14.10 -0.68
CA HIS A 333 -1.72 13.53 -1.39
C HIS A 333 -2.79 13.00 -0.41
N SER A 334 -2.36 12.37 0.70
CA SER A 334 -3.29 11.87 1.72
C SER A 334 -3.97 12.98 2.52
N TYR A 335 -3.35 14.14 2.61
CA TYR A 335 -3.94 15.34 3.20
C TYR A 335 -4.89 16.04 2.22
N LEU A 336 -4.46 16.25 0.97
CA LEU A 336 -5.22 16.94 -0.06
C LEU A 336 -6.53 16.23 -0.39
N ILE A 337 -6.60 14.89 -0.33
CA ILE A 337 -7.86 14.18 -0.54
C ILE A 337 -8.91 14.57 0.49
N LEU A 338 -8.51 14.83 1.74
CA LEU A 338 -9.43 15.28 2.77
C LEU A 338 -9.84 16.75 2.57
N ALA A 339 -8.95 17.59 2.02
CA ALA A 339 -9.23 18.98 1.72
C ALA A 339 -10.18 19.14 0.52
N TYR A 340 -10.07 18.28 -0.51
CA TYR A 340 -10.96 18.27 -1.68
C TYR A 340 -12.28 17.52 -1.45
N ALA A 341 -12.33 16.60 -0.49
CA ALA A 341 -13.54 15.83 -0.17
C ALA A 341 -14.52 16.72 0.61
N GLY A 342 -15.76 16.80 0.15
CA GLY A 342 -16.83 17.44 0.90
C GLY A 342 -17.15 16.65 2.17
N SER A 343 -17.60 17.34 3.23
CA SER A 343 -17.90 16.75 4.55
C SER A 343 -18.89 15.57 4.48
N GLU A 344 -19.88 15.66 3.59
CA GLU A 344 -20.92 14.61 3.44
C GLU A 344 -20.44 13.35 2.71
N LYS A 345 -19.50 13.48 1.75
CA LYS A 345 -19.01 12.39 0.87
C LYS A 345 -17.56 11.98 1.13
N ALA A 346 -16.95 12.48 2.20
CA ALA A 346 -15.52 12.26 2.49
C ALA A 346 -15.11 10.78 2.49
N ALA A 347 -15.93 9.89 3.03
CA ALA A 347 -15.62 8.46 3.08
C ALA A 347 -15.59 7.80 1.69
N GLU A 348 -16.46 8.25 0.78
CA GLU A 348 -16.56 7.74 -0.59
C GLU A 348 -15.41 8.26 -1.47
N ASP A 349 -15.08 9.55 -1.32
CA ASP A 349 -13.97 10.18 -2.02
C ASP A 349 -12.63 9.56 -1.62
N VAL A 350 -12.45 9.29 -0.33
CA VAL A 350 -11.29 8.58 0.21
C VAL A 350 -11.26 7.12 -0.30
N GLY A 351 -12.41 6.44 -0.38
CA GLY A 351 -12.52 5.08 -0.95
C GLY A 351 -12.10 5.04 -2.41
N PHE A 352 -12.59 5.97 -3.23
CA PHE A 352 -12.21 6.12 -4.64
C PHE A 352 -10.71 6.41 -4.81
N TYR A 353 -10.17 7.33 -4.03
CA TYR A 353 -8.74 7.63 -4.01
C TYR A 353 -7.87 6.42 -3.64
N TYR A 354 -8.30 5.59 -2.68
CA TYR A 354 -7.57 4.36 -2.35
C TYR A 354 -7.72 3.26 -3.40
N ALA A 355 -8.84 3.23 -4.13
CA ALA A 355 -8.99 2.35 -5.29
C ALA A 355 -8.03 2.75 -6.42
N ALA A 356 -7.91 4.06 -6.70
CA ALA A 356 -6.91 4.59 -7.64
C ALA A 356 -5.47 4.24 -7.20
N ASN A 357 -5.17 4.33 -5.89
CA ASN A 357 -3.89 3.87 -5.35
C ASN A 357 -3.63 2.38 -5.63
N ALA A 358 -4.65 1.53 -5.48
CA ALA A 358 -4.54 0.10 -5.77
C ALA A 358 -4.35 -0.17 -7.27
N ALA A 359 -5.04 0.59 -8.14
CA ALA A 359 -4.86 0.52 -9.58
C ALA A 359 -3.43 0.90 -10.00
N GLY A 360 -2.87 1.96 -9.39
CA GLY A 360 -1.48 2.36 -9.60
C GLY A 360 -0.50 1.26 -9.21
N ARG A 361 -0.75 0.61 -8.08
CA ARG A 361 0.08 -0.51 -7.61
C ARG A 361 -0.02 -1.73 -8.52
N LEU A 362 -1.20 -2.06 -9.03
CA LEU A 362 -1.38 -3.11 -10.02
C LEU A 362 -0.56 -2.82 -11.28
N ALA A 363 -0.72 -1.63 -11.86
CA ALA A 363 0.03 -1.20 -13.04
C ALA A 363 1.55 -1.20 -12.77
N GLY A 364 1.99 -0.62 -11.66
CA GLY A 364 3.40 -0.58 -11.26
C GLY A 364 4.00 -1.97 -11.06
N THR A 365 3.26 -2.90 -10.46
CA THR A 365 3.70 -4.30 -10.27
C THR A 365 3.91 -4.99 -11.61
N LEU A 366 2.96 -4.89 -12.54
CA LEU A 366 3.09 -5.48 -13.88
C LEU A 366 4.23 -4.86 -14.68
N LEU A 367 4.32 -3.52 -14.65
CA LEU A 367 5.43 -2.80 -15.29
C LEU A 367 6.78 -3.13 -14.65
N SER A 368 6.85 -3.42 -13.34
CA SER A 368 8.08 -3.84 -12.68
C SER A 368 8.68 -5.08 -13.34
N GLY A 369 7.87 -6.12 -13.53
CA GLY A 369 8.34 -7.33 -14.18
C GLY A 369 8.63 -7.14 -15.67
N LEU A 370 7.75 -6.43 -16.39
CA LEU A 370 7.89 -6.19 -17.82
C LEU A 370 9.15 -5.37 -18.14
N LEU A 371 9.31 -4.22 -17.49
CA LEU A 371 10.44 -3.32 -17.76
C LEU A 371 11.76 -3.92 -17.29
N TYR A 372 11.74 -4.67 -16.18
CA TYR A 372 12.92 -5.40 -15.76
C TYR A 372 13.31 -6.50 -16.76
N GLN A 373 12.36 -7.19 -17.33
CA GLN A 373 12.61 -8.24 -18.33
C GLN A 373 13.18 -7.66 -19.63
N ILE A 374 12.75 -6.47 -20.05
CA ILE A 374 13.17 -5.81 -21.30
C ILE A 374 14.52 -5.11 -21.15
N ALA A 375 14.70 -4.37 -20.06
CA ALA A 375 15.84 -3.45 -19.89
C ALA A 375 16.43 -3.46 -18.47
N GLY A 376 16.19 -4.51 -17.68
CA GLY A 376 16.72 -4.64 -16.32
C GLY A 376 16.26 -3.53 -15.40
N ILE A 377 17.07 -3.24 -14.40
CA ILE A 377 16.77 -2.19 -13.41
C ILE A 377 16.71 -0.79 -14.05
N MET A 378 17.45 -0.58 -15.14
CA MET A 378 17.43 0.66 -15.91
C MET A 378 16.02 0.93 -16.47
N GLY A 379 15.38 -0.08 -17.05
CA GLY A 379 13.98 0.01 -17.52
C GLY A 379 13.01 0.38 -16.39
N CYS A 380 13.19 -0.20 -15.21
CA CYS A 380 12.39 0.14 -14.04
C CYS A 380 12.58 1.60 -13.59
N LEU A 381 13.80 2.11 -13.58
CA LEU A 381 14.09 3.50 -13.20
C LEU A 381 13.51 4.50 -14.19
N LEU A 382 13.67 4.25 -15.49
CA LEU A 382 13.10 5.11 -16.54
C LEU A 382 11.56 5.06 -16.55
N GLY A 383 10.97 3.88 -16.37
CA GLY A 383 9.53 3.72 -16.21
C GLY A 383 8.98 4.45 -14.97
N SER A 384 9.71 4.38 -13.85
CA SER A 384 9.40 5.13 -12.64
C SER A 384 9.44 6.64 -12.90
N ALA A 385 10.50 7.14 -13.56
CA ALA A 385 10.63 8.54 -13.92
C ALA A 385 9.49 9.03 -14.83
N ALA A 386 9.11 8.24 -15.83
CA ALA A 386 7.99 8.56 -16.72
C ALA A 386 6.66 8.65 -15.97
N MET A 387 6.37 7.70 -15.08
CA MET A 387 5.18 7.76 -14.24
C MET A 387 5.20 8.95 -13.28
N LEU A 388 6.35 9.30 -12.71
CA LEU A 388 6.48 10.47 -11.84
C LEU A 388 6.31 11.78 -12.62
N ALA A 389 6.80 11.85 -13.84
CA ALA A 389 6.57 13.00 -14.73
C ALA A 389 5.07 13.17 -15.03
N ALA A 390 4.35 12.07 -15.29
CA ALA A 390 2.90 12.08 -15.45
C ALA A 390 2.20 12.52 -14.15
N CYS A 391 2.62 12.00 -13.00
CA CYS A 391 2.11 12.44 -11.69
C CYS A 391 2.30 13.94 -11.49
N TRP A 392 3.50 14.46 -11.78
CA TRP A 392 3.80 15.90 -11.69
C TRP A 392 2.94 16.72 -12.62
N ALA A 393 2.82 16.34 -13.91
CA ALA A 393 1.99 17.03 -14.88
C ALA A 393 0.52 17.12 -14.44
N ILE A 394 -0.05 16.03 -13.91
CA ILE A 394 -1.41 16.04 -13.35
C ILE A 394 -1.49 16.92 -12.11
N THR A 395 -0.47 16.90 -11.24
CA THR A 395 -0.43 17.73 -10.02
C THR A 395 -0.39 19.23 -10.35
N LEU A 396 0.15 19.65 -11.51
CA LEU A 396 0.09 21.02 -11.98
C LEU A 396 -1.35 21.50 -12.24
N MET A 397 -2.26 20.58 -12.58
CA MET A 397 -3.67 20.87 -12.88
C MET A 397 -4.55 20.94 -11.61
N LEU A 398 -4.01 20.61 -10.43
CA LEU A 398 -4.76 20.65 -9.18
C LEU A 398 -5.21 22.09 -8.86
N PRO A 399 -6.50 22.31 -8.53
CA PRO A 399 -7.01 23.63 -8.20
C PRO A 399 -6.40 24.13 -6.88
N ASN A 400 -5.90 25.37 -6.89
CA ASN A 400 -5.46 26.09 -5.69
C ASN A 400 -6.66 26.76 -5.01
N GLY A 401 -6.69 26.84 -3.68
CA GLY A 401 -7.82 27.38 -2.91
C GLY A 401 -8.34 28.78 -3.34
N ALA A 402 -7.51 29.59 -3.98
CA ALA A 402 -7.90 30.89 -4.52
C ALA A 402 -8.93 30.83 -5.68
N ALA A 403 -9.03 29.71 -6.39
CA ALA A 403 -9.97 29.55 -7.51
C ALA A 403 -11.38 29.11 -7.07
N THR A 404 -11.52 28.52 -5.87
CA THR A 404 -12.80 28.02 -5.35
C THR A 404 -13.68 29.15 -4.77
N SER A 405 -13.10 30.25 -4.32
CA SER A 405 -13.85 31.40 -3.78
C SER A 405 -14.49 32.27 -4.86
N ALA A 406 -14.02 32.19 -6.11
CA ALA A 406 -14.56 32.98 -7.22
C ALA A 406 -15.90 32.45 -7.79
N ASN A 407 -16.28 31.21 -7.47
CA ASN A 407 -17.51 30.54 -7.93
C ASN A 407 -18.54 30.26 -6.81
N ALA A 408 -18.38 30.84 -5.64
CA ALA A 408 -19.44 30.83 -4.64
C ALA A 408 -20.53 31.85 -5.10
N PRO A 409 -21.80 31.43 -5.25
CA PRO A 409 -22.87 32.38 -5.51
C PRO A 409 -22.93 33.41 -4.38
N ALA A 410 -22.98 34.68 -4.72
CA ALA A 410 -23.10 35.74 -3.77
C ALA A 410 -24.31 35.47 -2.83
N PRO A 411 -24.18 35.73 -1.51
CA PRO A 411 -25.33 35.60 -0.63
C PRO A 411 -26.42 36.52 -1.14
N THR A 412 -27.56 35.95 -1.55
CA THR A 412 -28.77 36.70 -1.87
C THR A 412 -29.13 37.50 -0.65
N SER A 413 -28.97 38.80 -0.71
CA SER A 413 -29.50 39.75 0.27
C SER A 413 -31.01 39.55 0.34
N ALA A 414 -31.49 38.86 1.37
CA ALA A 414 -32.89 38.89 1.74
C ALA A 414 -33.21 40.32 2.25
N GLY A 415 -33.73 41.12 1.36
CA GLY A 415 -34.30 42.40 1.71
C GLY A 415 -35.77 42.20 2.10
N GLY A 416 -36.18 42.93 3.10
CA GLY A 416 -37.55 43.23 3.41
C GLY A 416 -38.12 42.55 4.66
#